data_f2df2d0b61ef4fa63741e4b3e0dbf40a
#
_entry.id   f2df2d0b61ef4fa63741e4b3e0dbf40a
#
_cell.length_a   1.000
_cell.length_b   1.000
_cell.length_c   1.000
_cell.angle_alpha   90.00
_cell.angle_beta   90.00
_cell.angle_gamma   90.00
#
_symmetry.space_group_name_H-M   'P 1'
#
loop_
_entity.id
_entity.type
_entity.pdbx_description
1 polymer ?
#
loop_
_entity_poly.entity_id
_entity_poly.type
_entity_poly.pdbx_seq_one_letter_code
_entity_poly.pdbx_strand_id
1 'polypeptide(L)'
;TVMVDNRVDRLPFTPNVHQFNSDNTQVNWNGLLGRLELIARPALWLDDVRIFPDVAHRSFRVEITPGRLTGDRSKGMVTVLATSFNHGGKPHRPPPVSAPVLAHDKSSVITLVLPLGDEAKLWDEFSPALYRIAVTLESPAGRDDREIEAGLREFKPHGTQFTINGRTTFLRGKHEAGVFPLTGHPPMDVNGW
;
A
#
# COMPACT_ATOMS: atom_id res chain seq x y z
N THR A 1 -8.72 -16.08 -20.99
CA THR A 1 -10.16 -15.99 -20.72
C THR A 1 -10.35 -15.84 -19.21
N VAL A 2 -11.16 -14.88 -18.81
CA VAL A 2 -11.58 -14.69 -17.42
C VAL A 2 -13.07 -15.01 -17.34
N MET A 3 -13.47 -15.79 -16.35
CA MET A 3 -14.85 -16.14 -16.08
C MET A 3 -15.23 -15.58 -14.69
N VAL A 4 -16.32 -14.86 -14.61
CA VAL A 4 -16.91 -14.35 -13.36
C VAL A 4 -18.26 -15.03 -13.17
N ASP A 5 -18.47 -15.64 -12.02
CA ASP A 5 -19.71 -16.34 -11.67
C ASP A 5 -20.19 -15.87 -10.29
N ASN A 6 -21.31 -15.20 -10.25
CA ASN A 6 -21.90 -14.58 -9.06
C ASN A 6 -23.10 -15.38 -8.54
N ARG A 7 -23.26 -16.64 -8.92
CA ARG A 7 -24.37 -17.44 -8.43
C ARG A 7 -24.24 -17.70 -6.93
N VAL A 8 -25.28 -17.34 -6.21
CA VAL A 8 -25.36 -17.42 -4.74
C VAL A 8 -25.50 -18.87 -4.24
N ASP A 9 -25.99 -19.79 -5.08
CA ASP A 9 -26.18 -21.22 -4.79
C ASP A 9 -24.87 -21.98 -4.49
N ARG A 10 -23.73 -21.37 -4.78
CA ARG A 10 -22.40 -21.97 -4.55
C ARG A 10 -21.67 -21.45 -3.32
N LEU A 11 -22.29 -20.57 -2.55
CA LEU A 11 -21.66 -20.05 -1.34
C LEU A 11 -21.75 -21.09 -0.20
N PRO A 12 -20.71 -21.19 0.65
CA PRO A 12 -20.67 -22.16 1.75
C PRO A 12 -21.57 -21.79 2.94
N PHE A 13 -22.39 -20.77 2.83
CA PHE A 13 -23.29 -20.27 3.85
C PHE A 13 -24.67 -19.97 3.25
N THR A 14 -25.69 -19.93 4.11
CA THR A 14 -27.07 -19.75 3.70
C THR A 14 -27.27 -18.44 2.95
N PRO A 15 -27.81 -18.46 1.70
CA PRO A 15 -28.24 -17.27 1.00
C PRO A 15 -29.31 -16.58 1.84
N ASN A 16 -29.29 -15.33 2.12
CA ASN A 16 -30.20 -14.52 2.95
C ASN A 16 -29.65 -14.11 4.33
N VAL A 17 -28.35 -14.15 4.52
CA VAL A 17 -27.73 -13.43 5.63
C VAL A 17 -27.56 -11.98 5.21
N HIS A 18 -28.25 -11.06 5.86
CA HIS A 18 -28.31 -9.64 5.47
C HIS A 18 -26.97 -8.93 5.39
N GLN A 19 -25.94 -9.43 6.05
CA GLN A 19 -24.60 -8.88 6.03
C GLN A 19 -23.72 -9.41 4.90
N PHE A 20 -24.21 -10.40 4.16
CA PHE A 20 -23.49 -11.01 3.04
C PHE A 20 -24.25 -10.79 1.73
N ASN A 21 -23.99 -11.60 0.76
CA ASN A 21 -24.60 -11.50 -0.55
C ASN A 21 -26.03 -12.10 -0.50
N SER A 22 -27.04 -11.27 -0.59
CA SER A 22 -28.43 -11.70 -0.67
C SER A 22 -29.23 -10.76 -1.56
N ASP A 23 -30.35 -11.26 -2.11
CA ASP A 23 -31.26 -10.45 -2.91
C ASP A 23 -31.94 -9.31 -2.12
N ASN A 24 -31.80 -9.35 -0.79
CA ASN A 24 -32.32 -8.31 0.10
C ASN A 24 -31.30 -7.21 0.40
N THR A 25 -30.05 -7.33 -0.07
CA THR A 25 -29.08 -6.22 -0.01
C THR A 25 -29.45 -5.18 -1.04
N GLN A 26 -29.20 -3.91 -0.73
CA GLN A 26 -29.61 -2.79 -1.58
C GLN A 26 -28.95 -2.82 -2.96
N VAL A 27 -27.70 -3.32 -3.06
CA VAL A 27 -26.96 -3.48 -4.31
C VAL A 27 -26.07 -4.70 -4.23
N ASN A 28 -26.21 -5.62 -5.18
CA ASN A 28 -25.26 -6.70 -5.42
C ASN A 28 -24.28 -6.26 -6.51
N TRP A 29 -23.06 -5.94 -6.11
CA TRP A 29 -22.02 -5.56 -7.06
C TRP A 29 -21.40 -6.79 -7.69
N ASN A 30 -21.36 -6.77 -9.00
CA ASN A 30 -20.95 -7.91 -9.81
C ASN A 30 -19.84 -7.53 -10.76
N GLY A 31 -19.02 -8.51 -11.14
CA GLY A 31 -17.99 -8.35 -12.16
C GLY A 31 -16.61 -8.08 -11.60
N LEU A 32 -15.73 -7.65 -12.47
CA LEU A 32 -14.37 -7.27 -12.16
C LEU A 32 -14.30 -5.78 -11.90
N LEU A 33 -13.93 -5.40 -10.68
CA LEU A 33 -13.70 -4.02 -10.27
C LEU A 33 -12.20 -3.78 -10.15
N GLY A 34 -11.76 -2.57 -10.54
CA GLY A 34 -10.37 -2.19 -10.50
C GLY A 34 -9.64 -2.48 -11.82
N ARG A 35 -8.31 -2.57 -11.73
CA ARG A 35 -7.48 -2.72 -12.92
C ARG A 35 -7.43 -4.15 -13.41
N LEU A 36 -7.49 -4.33 -14.72
CA LEU A 36 -7.22 -5.58 -15.41
C LEU A 36 -6.04 -5.33 -16.34
N GLU A 37 -4.88 -5.82 -15.97
CA GLU A 37 -3.62 -5.49 -16.63
C GLU A 37 -2.83 -6.75 -16.99
N LEU A 38 -2.13 -6.70 -18.13
CA LEU A 38 -1.08 -7.64 -18.48
C LEU A 38 0.27 -6.98 -18.19
N ILE A 39 0.98 -7.48 -17.19
CA ILE A 39 2.24 -6.90 -16.72
C ILE A 39 3.42 -7.77 -17.16
N ALA A 40 4.38 -7.18 -17.88
CA ALA A 40 5.68 -7.81 -18.14
C ALA A 40 6.64 -7.44 -17.01
N ARG A 41 7.36 -8.44 -16.47
CA ARG A 41 8.34 -8.26 -15.40
C ARG A 41 9.68 -8.91 -15.77
N PRO A 42 10.81 -8.40 -15.26
CA PRO A 42 12.10 -9.10 -15.37
C PRO A 42 12.07 -10.44 -14.59
N ALA A 43 13.08 -11.29 -14.78
CA ALA A 43 13.16 -12.58 -14.08
C ALA A 43 13.36 -12.45 -12.55
N LEU A 44 13.80 -11.30 -12.08
CA LEU A 44 13.86 -10.90 -10.66
C LEU A 44 13.12 -9.57 -10.54
N TRP A 45 12.10 -9.51 -9.66
CA TRP A 45 11.24 -8.32 -9.52
C TRP A 45 10.90 -8.02 -8.05
N LEU A 46 10.31 -6.85 -7.80
CA LEU A 46 9.71 -6.46 -6.52
C LEU A 46 8.29 -7.06 -6.44
N ASP A 47 8.12 -8.17 -5.70
CA ASP A 47 6.81 -8.81 -5.59
C ASP A 47 5.90 -8.07 -4.62
N ASP A 48 6.41 -7.77 -3.44
CA ASP A 48 5.71 -6.96 -2.44
C ASP A 48 6.67 -5.94 -1.82
N VAL A 49 6.15 -4.75 -1.52
CA VAL A 49 6.87 -3.69 -0.82
C VAL A 49 5.93 -3.06 0.20
N ARG A 50 6.32 -3.09 1.47
CA ARG A 50 5.56 -2.53 2.59
C ARG A 50 6.36 -1.47 3.32
N ILE A 51 5.68 -0.37 3.64
CA ILE A 51 6.27 0.77 4.34
C ILE A 51 5.64 0.87 5.73
N PHE A 52 6.47 0.91 6.76
CA PHE A 52 6.05 1.07 8.14
C PHE A 52 6.69 2.33 8.73
N PRO A 53 5.89 3.35 9.08
CA PRO A 53 6.40 4.55 9.70
C PRO A 53 6.83 4.29 11.15
N ASP A 54 7.95 4.85 11.55
CA ASP A 54 8.43 4.92 12.93
C ASP A 54 8.69 6.38 13.29
N VAL A 55 7.71 6.98 13.96
CA VAL A 55 7.75 8.39 14.35
C VAL A 55 8.80 8.63 15.43
N ALA A 56 8.96 7.69 16.37
CA ALA A 56 9.91 7.82 17.46
C ALA A 56 11.37 7.90 16.98
N HIS A 57 11.71 7.11 15.97
CA HIS A 57 13.05 7.08 15.37
C HIS A 57 13.14 7.90 14.08
N ARG A 58 12.08 8.61 13.69
CA ARG A 58 12.02 9.41 12.46
C ARG A 58 12.53 8.62 11.26
N SER A 59 11.94 7.46 11.02
CA SER A 59 12.36 6.55 9.96
C SER A 59 11.19 5.83 9.32
N PHE A 60 11.43 5.26 8.14
CA PHE A 60 10.57 4.23 7.56
C PHE A 60 11.29 2.89 7.60
N ARG A 61 10.62 1.88 8.13
CA ARG A 61 11.01 0.49 7.92
C ARG A 61 10.36 0.00 6.63
N VAL A 62 11.18 -0.43 5.70
CA VAL A 62 10.77 -0.89 4.37
C VAL A 62 11.00 -2.39 4.29
N GLU A 63 9.93 -3.16 4.11
CA GLU A 63 9.96 -4.59 3.89
C GLU A 63 9.76 -4.88 2.41
N ILE A 64 10.68 -5.61 1.82
CA ILE A 64 10.71 -5.90 0.39
C ILE A 64 10.77 -7.40 0.21
N THR A 65 9.79 -7.94 -0.51
CA THR A 65 9.77 -9.36 -0.90
C THR A 65 10.15 -9.45 -2.38
N PRO A 66 11.33 -9.98 -2.71
CA PRO A 66 11.69 -10.21 -4.10
C PRO A 66 10.92 -11.40 -4.68
N GLY A 67 10.35 -11.22 -5.86
CA GLY A 67 9.81 -12.28 -6.69
C GLY A 67 10.86 -12.74 -7.71
N ARG A 68 10.81 -14.02 -8.09
CA ARG A 68 11.84 -14.63 -8.93
C ARG A 68 11.24 -15.69 -9.85
N LEU A 69 11.65 -15.68 -11.12
CA LEU A 69 11.32 -16.76 -12.03
C LEU A 69 11.95 -18.08 -11.57
N THR A 70 11.23 -19.20 -11.69
CA THR A 70 11.73 -20.52 -11.31
C THR A 70 13.04 -20.83 -12.04
N GLY A 71 14.08 -21.16 -11.27
CA GLY A 71 15.42 -21.44 -11.81
C GLY A 71 16.31 -20.22 -11.96
N ASP A 72 15.79 -19.00 -11.91
CA ASP A 72 16.64 -17.79 -11.90
C ASP A 72 17.44 -17.69 -10.60
N ARG A 73 18.73 -17.41 -10.72
CA ARG A 73 19.68 -17.20 -9.62
C ARG A 73 20.36 -15.83 -9.66
N SER A 74 19.78 -14.91 -10.37
CA SER A 74 20.29 -13.54 -10.44
C SER A 74 20.39 -12.93 -9.05
N LYS A 75 21.52 -12.27 -8.80
CA LYS A 75 21.68 -11.38 -7.65
C LYS A 75 21.27 -9.98 -8.07
N GLY A 76 20.81 -9.17 -7.12
CA GLY A 76 20.42 -7.80 -7.38
C GLY A 76 20.81 -6.87 -6.25
N MET A 77 20.51 -5.60 -6.43
CA MET A 77 20.61 -4.55 -5.42
C MET A 77 19.28 -3.83 -5.34
N VAL A 78 18.73 -3.75 -4.16
CA VAL A 78 17.56 -2.90 -3.88
C VAL A 78 18.07 -1.58 -3.32
N THR A 79 17.53 -0.49 -3.85
CA THR A 79 17.77 0.88 -3.36
C THR A 79 16.44 1.54 -3.03
N VAL A 80 16.39 2.20 -1.88
CA VAL A 80 15.22 2.94 -1.39
C VAL A 80 15.60 4.40 -1.25
N LEU A 81 14.82 5.27 -1.91
CA LEU A 81 14.93 6.72 -1.73
C LEU A 81 13.57 7.28 -1.30
N ALA A 82 13.59 8.44 -0.62
CA ALA A 82 12.38 9.16 -0.29
C ALA A 82 12.50 10.65 -0.64
N THR A 83 11.37 11.24 -1.04
CA THR A 83 11.25 12.68 -1.26
C THR A 83 9.95 13.15 -0.65
N SER A 84 10.00 14.11 0.26
CA SER A 84 8.79 14.67 0.85
C SER A 84 8.06 15.61 -0.12
N PHE A 85 6.75 15.62 0.00
CA PHE A 85 5.86 16.49 -0.76
C PHE A 85 4.59 16.81 0.04
N ASN A 86 3.66 17.57 -0.56
CA ASN A 86 2.39 17.95 0.06
C ASN A 86 2.56 18.73 1.38
N HIS A 87 3.57 19.59 1.43
CA HIS A 87 3.84 20.51 2.56
C HIS A 87 4.48 21.80 2.06
N GLY A 88 4.50 22.83 2.89
CA GLY A 88 5.23 24.06 2.60
C GLY A 88 6.75 23.88 2.64
N GLY A 89 7.47 24.67 1.85
CA GLY A 89 8.92 24.69 1.83
C GLY A 89 9.57 23.71 0.84
N LYS A 90 10.87 23.52 1.00
CA LYS A 90 11.66 22.65 0.11
C LYS A 90 11.40 21.16 0.40
N PRO A 91 11.37 20.30 -0.62
CA PRO A 91 11.32 18.87 -0.41
C PRO A 91 12.49 18.36 0.44
N HIS A 92 12.20 17.57 1.43
CA HIS A 92 13.20 16.86 2.22
C HIS A 92 13.60 15.57 1.49
N ARG A 93 14.91 15.33 1.36
CA ARG A 93 15.48 14.18 0.66
C ARG A 93 16.57 13.56 1.53
N PRO A 94 16.23 12.58 2.39
CA PRO A 94 17.23 11.86 3.17
C PRO A 94 18.16 11.04 2.26
N PRO A 95 19.37 10.66 2.72
CA PRO A 95 20.24 9.76 2.01
C PRO A 95 19.54 8.42 1.69
N PRO A 96 19.76 7.83 0.52
CA PRO A 96 19.21 6.54 0.17
C PRO A 96 19.82 5.40 1.00
N VAL A 97 19.11 4.29 1.09
CA VAL A 97 19.61 3.04 1.68
C VAL A 97 19.52 1.91 0.67
N SER A 98 20.45 0.96 0.73
CA SER A 98 20.49 -0.16 -0.20
C SER A 98 20.82 -1.47 0.49
N ALA A 99 20.37 -2.58 -0.09
CA ALA A 99 20.71 -3.93 0.35
C ALA A 99 20.81 -4.89 -0.84
N PRO A 100 21.69 -5.91 -0.76
CA PRO A 100 21.79 -6.93 -1.79
C PRO A 100 20.59 -7.89 -1.75
N VAL A 101 20.14 -8.33 -2.93
CA VAL A 101 19.22 -9.46 -3.10
C VAL A 101 20.04 -10.69 -3.45
N LEU A 102 20.02 -11.70 -2.59
CA LEU A 102 20.84 -12.90 -2.76
C LEU A 102 20.13 -13.97 -3.59
N ALA A 103 20.90 -14.84 -4.26
CA ALA A 103 20.40 -15.85 -5.19
C ALA A 103 19.52 -16.95 -4.54
N HIS A 104 19.61 -17.13 -3.23
CA HIS A 104 18.95 -18.22 -2.50
C HIS A 104 17.64 -17.82 -1.82
N ASP A 105 17.30 -16.55 -1.84
CA ASP A 105 16.17 -16.02 -1.12
C ASP A 105 14.87 -16.17 -1.90
N LYS A 106 14.26 -17.34 -1.82
CA LYS A 106 12.94 -17.61 -2.47
C LYS A 106 11.75 -16.92 -1.78
N SER A 107 11.94 -16.40 -0.56
CA SER A 107 10.88 -15.77 0.23
C SER A 107 11.41 -14.97 1.44
N SER A 108 12.68 -14.63 1.47
CA SER A 108 13.22 -13.80 2.55
C SER A 108 12.83 -12.35 2.33
N VAL A 109 12.13 -11.80 3.30
CA VAL A 109 11.84 -10.38 3.35
C VAL A 109 13.13 -9.62 3.64
N ILE A 110 13.52 -8.73 2.76
CA ILE A 110 14.61 -7.78 2.98
C ILE A 110 14.05 -6.61 3.76
N THR A 111 14.60 -6.37 4.94
CA THR A 111 14.20 -5.23 5.76
C THR A 111 15.27 -4.14 5.72
N LEU A 112 14.88 -2.95 5.30
CA LEU A 112 15.69 -1.74 5.31
C LEU A 112 15.08 -0.72 6.25
N VAL A 113 15.92 0.00 6.98
CA VAL A 113 15.51 1.20 7.72
C VAL A 113 16.02 2.41 6.98
N LEU A 114 15.12 3.27 6.55
CA LEU A 114 15.41 4.55 5.90
C LEU A 114 15.30 5.67 6.95
N PRO A 115 16.42 6.15 7.51
CA PRO A 115 16.39 7.25 8.46
C PRO A 115 16.03 8.55 7.73
N LEU A 116 15.13 9.32 8.31
CA LEU A 116 14.73 10.61 7.77
C LEU A 116 15.48 11.78 8.45
N GLY A 117 16.04 11.54 9.64
CA GLY A 117 16.79 12.55 10.38
C GLY A 117 15.90 13.66 10.97
N ASP A 118 16.56 14.74 11.41
CA ASP A 118 15.89 15.80 12.15
C ASP A 118 14.92 16.65 11.32
N GLU A 119 15.12 16.70 10.01
CA GLU A 119 14.25 17.41 9.08
C GLU A 119 13.02 16.62 8.63
N ALA A 120 12.79 15.44 9.22
CA ALA A 120 11.66 14.60 8.91
C ALA A 120 10.33 15.37 9.02
N LYS A 121 9.49 15.21 8.02
CA LYS A 121 8.15 15.84 7.99
C LYS A 121 7.13 14.83 8.51
N LEU A 122 6.50 15.15 9.64
CA LEU A 122 5.40 14.35 10.17
C LEU A 122 4.12 14.64 9.38
N TRP A 123 3.30 13.61 9.28
CA TRP A 123 1.96 13.74 8.75
C TRP A 123 0.94 13.89 9.89
N ASP A 124 0.08 14.88 9.80
CA ASP A 124 -1.19 14.93 10.52
C ASP A 124 -2.26 15.59 9.63
N GLU A 125 -3.50 15.66 10.11
CA GLU A 125 -4.63 16.20 9.36
C GLU A 125 -4.54 17.70 9.07
N PHE A 126 -3.65 18.44 9.75
CA PHE A 126 -3.43 19.89 9.54
C PHE A 126 -2.14 20.14 8.74
N SER A 127 -1.20 19.19 8.77
CA SER A 127 0.05 19.23 8.03
C SER A 127 0.25 17.88 7.33
N PRO A 128 -0.45 17.65 6.21
CA PRO A 128 -0.50 16.33 5.57
C PRO A 128 0.75 16.05 4.71
N ALA A 129 1.94 16.22 5.29
CA ALA A 129 3.20 15.94 4.62
C ALA A 129 3.33 14.46 4.28
N LEU A 130 3.66 14.15 3.05
CA LEU A 130 3.85 12.80 2.55
C LEU A 130 5.27 12.62 2.02
N TYR A 131 5.69 11.37 1.94
CA TYR A 131 6.91 10.96 1.25
C TYR A 131 6.55 10.06 0.08
N ARG A 132 7.10 10.39 -1.08
CA ARG A 132 7.17 9.49 -2.23
C ARG A 132 8.41 8.63 -2.06
N ILE A 133 8.20 7.34 -1.86
CA ILE A 133 9.25 6.35 -1.59
C ILE A 133 9.41 5.52 -2.85
N ALA A 134 10.56 5.70 -3.51
CA ALA A 134 10.93 4.95 -4.68
C ALA A 134 11.82 3.77 -4.27
N VAL A 135 11.41 2.58 -4.65
CA VAL A 135 12.15 1.33 -4.45
C VAL A 135 12.55 0.79 -5.81
N THR A 136 13.84 0.69 -6.05
CA THR A 136 14.42 0.18 -7.29
C THR A 136 15.15 -1.12 -7.02
N LEU A 137 14.88 -2.14 -7.80
CA LEU A 137 15.64 -3.39 -7.85
C LEU A 137 16.41 -3.46 -9.17
N GLU A 138 17.72 -3.51 -9.09
CA GLU A 138 18.60 -3.67 -10.25
C GLU A 138 19.29 -5.03 -10.22
N SER A 139 19.31 -5.72 -11.34
CA SER A 139 19.96 -7.01 -11.51
C SER A 139 20.40 -7.22 -12.96
N PRO A 140 21.24 -8.22 -13.26
CA PRO A 140 21.51 -8.61 -14.63
C PRO A 140 20.29 -9.07 -15.43
N ALA A 141 19.21 -9.48 -14.71
CA ALA A 141 17.94 -9.86 -15.32
C ALA A 141 17.04 -8.68 -15.70
N GLY A 142 17.44 -7.46 -15.32
CA GLY A 142 16.71 -6.22 -15.58
C GLY A 142 16.49 -5.37 -14.35
N ARG A 143 15.64 -4.36 -14.51
CA ARG A 143 15.27 -3.40 -13.47
C ARG A 143 13.76 -3.46 -13.23
N ASP A 144 13.36 -3.38 -11.96
CA ASP A 144 11.97 -3.21 -11.53
C ASP A 144 11.87 -2.07 -10.52
N ASP A 145 10.84 -1.23 -10.64
CA ASP A 145 10.64 -0.04 -9.83
C ASP A 145 9.25 -0.05 -9.21
N ARG A 146 9.16 0.40 -7.94
CA ARG A 146 7.91 0.68 -7.24
C ARG A 146 7.98 2.07 -6.63
N GLU A 147 6.88 2.79 -6.73
CA GLU A 147 6.70 4.07 -6.04
C GLU A 147 5.50 3.97 -5.10
N ILE A 148 5.69 4.32 -3.83
CA ILE A 148 4.69 4.23 -2.77
C ILE A 148 4.67 5.56 -2.03
N GLU A 149 3.48 6.07 -1.78
CA GLU A 149 3.30 7.28 -0.96
C GLU A 149 2.98 6.88 0.49
N ALA A 150 3.70 7.47 1.43
CA ALA A 150 3.54 7.21 2.86
C ALA A 150 3.68 8.48 3.70
N GLY A 151 2.88 8.59 4.76
CA GLY A 151 3.02 9.62 5.78
C GLY A 151 3.79 9.09 6.99
N LEU A 152 4.72 9.89 7.52
CA LEU A 152 5.37 9.58 8.79
C LEU A 152 4.41 9.93 9.93
N ARG A 153 3.62 8.94 10.35
CA ARG A 153 2.62 9.10 11.41
C ARG A 153 2.55 7.88 12.31
N GLU A 154 2.19 8.12 13.56
CA GLU A 154 1.76 7.10 14.50
C GLU A 154 0.30 7.34 14.87
N PHE A 155 -0.58 6.37 14.66
CA PHE A 155 -1.96 6.39 15.13
C PHE A 155 -2.16 5.25 16.13
N LYS A 156 -2.55 5.59 17.36
CA LYS A 156 -2.74 4.59 18.42
C LYS A 156 -3.81 4.98 19.42
N PRO A 157 -4.39 4.00 20.15
CA PRO A 157 -5.23 4.30 21.29
C PRO A 157 -4.38 4.82 22.46
N HIS A 158 -4.96 5.75 23.23
CA HIS A 158 -4.44 6.25 24.50
C HIS A 158 -5.59 6.35 25.51
N GLY A 159 -5.70 5.38 26.40
CA GLY A 159 -6.87 5.23 27.26
C GLY A 159 -8.14 5.02 26.44
N THR A 160 -9.11 5.90 26.58
CA THR A 160 -10.40 5.89 25.85
C THR A 160 -10.40 6.75 24.58
N GLN A 161 -9.25 7.33 24.22
CA GLN A 161 -9.11 8.23 23.08
C GLN A 161 -8.11 7.70 22.07
N PHE A 162 -8.07 8.31 20.87
CA PHE A 162 -7.06 8.08 19.88
C PHE A 162 -6.07 9.23 19.81
N THR A 163 -4.84 8.93 19.42
CA THR A 163 -3.81 9.94 19.19
C THR A 163 -3.20 9.79 17.81
N ILE A 164 -2.83 10.93 17.20
CA ILE A 164 -1.93 11.01 16.04
C ILE A 164 -0.67 11.73 16.51
N ASN A 165 0.48 11.07 16.38
CA ASN A 165 1.78 11.57 16.82
C ASN A 165 1.77 12.07 18.26
N GLY A 166 1.08 11.34 19.15
CA GLY A 166 0.93 11.72 20.58
C GLY A 166 -0.14 12.79 20.86
N ARG A 167 -0.70 13.46 19.84
CA ARG A 167 -1.76 14.45 20.01
C ARG A 167 -3.13 13.77 19.95
N THR A 168 -3.98 14.03 20.95
CA THR A 168 -5.37 13.51 20.94
C THR A 168 -6.08 13.98 19.67
N THR A 169 -6.72 13.03 19.00
CA THR A 169 -7.49 13.27 17.79
C THR A 169 -8.91 12.74 17.93
N PHE A 170 -9.85 13.38 17.22
CA PHE A 170 -11.24 13.00 17.20
C PHE A 170 -11.60 12.48 15.81
N LEU A 171 -12.01 11.21 15.74
CA LEU A 171 -12.40 10.58 14.48
C LEU A 171 -13.78 11.09 14.05
N ARG A 172 -13.88 11.52 12.80
CA ARG A 172 -15.13 11.91 12.15
C ARG A 172 -15.37 10.93 11.01
N GLY A 173 -16.55 10.39 10.97
CA GLY A 173 -16.94 9.43 9.95
C GLY A 173 -18.42 9.53 9.63
N LYS A 174 -18.81 8.94 8.52
CA LYS A 174 -20.21 8.71 8.17
C LYS A 174 -20.43 7.22 7.92
N HIS A 175 -21.65 6.77 8.12
CA HIS A 175 -22.09 5.49 7.61
C HIS A 175 -22.52 5.67 6.15
N GLU A 176 -21.95 4.85 5.25
CA GLU A 176 -22.30 4.84 3.83
C GLU A 176 -22.91 3.48 3.49
N ALA A 177 -24.16 3.47 3.04
CA ALA A 177 -24.88 2.24 2.69
C ALA A 177 -24.45 1.66 1.32
N GLY A 178 -23.62 2.37 0.56
CA GLY A 178 -23.13 1.87 -0.72
C GLY A 178 -24.16 1.81 -1.83
N VAL A 179 -25.14 2.71 -1.81
CA VAL A 179 -26.19 2.77 -2.84
C VAL A 179 -25.75 3.66 -3.98
N PHE A 180 -25.55 3.07 -5.15
CA PHE A 180 -25.15 3.75 -6.37
C PHE A 180 -26.14 3.46 -7.51
N PRO A 181 -27.33 4.09 -7.49
CA PRO A 181 -28.44 3.70 -8.39
C PRO A 181 -28.18 3.98 -9.86
N LEU A 182 -27.27 4.92 -10.19
CA LEU A 182 -26.96 5.26 -11.57
C LEU A 182 -25.91 4.34 -12.20
N THR A 183 -25.00 3.83 -11.43
CA THR A 183 -23.85 3.06 -11.92
C THR A 183 -23.87 1.60 -11.50
N GLY A 184 -24.58 1.25 -10.43
CA GLY A 184 -24.59 -0.07 -9.84
C GLY A 184 -23.28 -0.44 -9.11
N HIS A 185 -22.32 0.48 -9.03
CA HIS A 185 -21.03 0.31 -8.34
C HIS A 185 -20.51 1.65 -7.83
N PRO A 186 -19.61 1.66 -6.81
CA PRO A 186 -18.97 2.89 -6.36
C PRO A 186 -18.11 3.53 -7.45
N PRO A 187 -17.85 4.84 -7.38
CA PRO A 187 -16.85 5.48 -8.22
C PRO A 187 -15.48 4.81 -8.10
N MET A 188 -14.81 4.62 -9.23
CA MET A 188 -13.52 3.94 -9.32
C MET A 188 -12.34 4.90 -9.28
N ASP A 189 -12.59 6.18 -9.24
CA ASP A 189 -11.60 7.25 -9.17
C ASP A 189 -12.00 8.32 -8.14
N VAL A 190 -11.03 9.14 -7.76
CA VAL A 190 -11.22 10.19 -6.74
C VAL A 190 -12.20 11.27 -7.20
N ASN A 191 -12.28 11.54 -8.50
CA ASN A 191 -13.15 12.60 -9.03
C ASN A 191 -14.62 12.23 -8.96
N GLY A 192 -14.93 10.94 -8.88
CA GLY A 192 -16.29 10.43 -8.72
C GLY A 192 -16.84 10.57 -7.30
N TRP A 193 -15.99 10.84 -6.31
CA TRP A 193 -16.33 11.03 -4.89
C TRP A 193 -16.40 12.49 -4.50
#